data_e79f69c42cffddee0bcca864f32fc541
#
_entry.id   e79f69c42cffddee0bcca864f32fc541
#
_cell.length_a   1.000
_cell.length_b   1.000
_cell.length_c   1.000
_cell.angle_alpha   90.00
_cell.angle_beta   90.00
_cell.angle_gamma   90.00
#
_symmetry.space_group_name_H-M   'P 1'
#
loop_
_entity.id
_entity.type
_entity.pdbx_description
1 polymer ?
#
loop_
_entity_poly.entity_id
_entity_poly.type
_entity_poly.pdbx_seq_one_letter_code
_entity_poly.pdbx_strand_id
1 'polypeptide(L)' 'REYKRGLWWVEDKPENALAGLEAGHKPLLVDHKYNRWFNHPDVRRVENWEQIRQIILTS' A
#
# COMPACT_ATOMS: atom_id res chain seq x y z
N ARG A 1 7.15 -3.42 -0.15
CA ARG A 1 8.31 -2.81 -0.80
C ARG A 1 8.27 -1.29 -0.65
N GLU A 2 9.40 -0.71 -0.32
CA GLU A 2 9.51 0.73 -0.09
C GLU A 2 9.70 1.50 -1.40
N TYR A 3 9.04 2.67 -1.50
CA TYR A 3 9.16 3.57 -2.63
C TYR A 3 9.31 5.00 -2.14
N LYS A 4 9.94 5.83 -2.94
CA LYS A 4 10.08 7.26 -2.68
C LYS A 4 10.62 7.55 -1.27
N ARG A 5 11.81 7.05 -1.00
CA ARG A 5 12.52 7.31 0.25
C ARG A 5 11.76 6.87 1.48
N GLY A 6 11.06 5.75 1.36
CA GLY A 6 10.33 5.20 2.48
C GLY A 6 8.98 5.84 2.73
N LEU A 7 8.56 6.75 1.86
CA LEU A 7 7.27 7.40 2.02
C LEU A 7 6.12 6.45 1.70
N TRP A 8 6.28 5.67 0.64
CA TRP A 8 5.25 4.73 0.18
C TRP A 8 5.72 3.30 0.35
N TRP A 9 4.80 2.45 0.79
CA TRP A 9 5.08 1.03 1.02
C TRP A 9 4.06 0.22 0.25
N VAL A 10 4.46 -0.36 -0.88
CA VAL A 10 3.55 -1.10 -1.76
C VAL A 10 3.63 -2.59 -1.46
N GLU A 11 2.48 -3.18 -1.14
CA GLU A 11 2.38 -4.61 -0.79
C GLU A 11 1.08 -5.21 -1.31
N ASP A 12 1.06 -6.54 -1.43
CA ASP A 12 -0.14 -7.27 -1.77
C ASP A 12 -0.63 -8.14 -0.60
N LYS A 13 0.15 -8.23 0.46
CA LYS A 13 -0.20 -9.00 1.66
C LYS A 13 -0.54 -8.05 2.80
N PRO A 14 -1.72 -8.24 3.44
CA PRO A 14 -2.14 -7.35 4.52
C PRO A 14 -1.14 -7.25 5.67
N GLU A 15 -0.55 -8.35 6.08
CA GLU A 15 0.42 -8.34 7.17
C GLU A 15 1.64 -7.50 6.84
N ASN A 16 2.07 -7.49 5.58
CA ASN A 16 3.20 -6.66 5.15
C ASN A 16 2.81 -5.19 5.07
N ALA A 17 1.57 -4.90 4.69
CA ALA A 17 1.07 -3.52 4.68
C ALA A 17 1.05 -2.97 6.10
N LEU A 18 0.61 -3.76 7.07
CA LEU A 18 0.60 -3.34 8.47
C LEU A 18 2.02 -3.13 9.00
N ALA A 19 2.96 -3.97 8.59
CA ALA A 19 4.36 -3.78 8.98
C ALA A 19 4.92 -2.47 8.46
N GLY A 20 4.58 -2.10 7.23
CA GLY A 20 4.97 -0.82 6.66
C GLY A 20 4.36 0.34 7.42
N LEU A 21 3.10 0.22 7.82
CA LEU A 21 2.42 1.25 8.59
C LEU A 21 3.08 1.45 9.95
N GLU A 22 3.43 0.36 10.63
CA GLU A 22 4.11 0.44 11.93
C GLU A 22 5.49 1.09 11.81
N ALA A 23 6.14 0.91 10.67
CA ALA A 23 7.44 1.51 10.42
C ALA A 23 7.36 2.98 10.01
N GLY A 24 6.17 3.54 9.94
CA GLY A 24 5.99 4.96 9.60
C GLY A 24 5.85 5.23 8.11
N HIS A 25 5.68 4.20 7.31
CA HIS A 25 5.45 4.36 5.88
C HIS A 25 3.96 4.52 5.57
N LYS A 26 3.67 4.92 4.34
CA LYS A 26 2.29 5.00 3.85
C LYS A 26 1.98 3.75 3.03
N PRO A 27 1.27 2.77 3.58
CA PRO A 27 1.05 1.52 2.87
C PRO A 27 0.01 1.64 1.76
N LEU A 28 0.34 1.05 0.63
CA LEU A 28 -0.57 0.88 -0.50
C LEU A 28 -0.76 -0.62 -0.69
N LEU A 29 -1.99 -1.09 -0.56
CA LEU A 29 -2.30 -2.50 -0.71
C LEU A 29 -2.92 -2.75 -2.08
N VAL A 30 -2.23 -3.57 -2.88
CA VAL A 30 -2.71 -3.92 -4.22
C VAL A 30 -3.88 -4.89 -4.07
N ASP A 31 -4.99 -4.59 -4.73
CA ASP A 31 -6.21 -5.39 -4.62
C ASP A 31 -6.04 -6.77 -5.25
N HIS A 32 -6.30 -7.79 -4.45
CA HIS A 32 -6.31 -9.20 -4.87
C HIS A 32 -7.45 -9.91 -4.17
N LYS A 33 -7.89 -11.02 -4.74
CA LYS A 33 -8.98 -11.80 -4.17
C LYS A 33 -8.68 -12.24 -2.74
N TYR A 34 -7.44 -12.62 -2.48
CA TYR A 34 -7.06 -13.15 -1.18
C TYR A 34 -6.92 -12.07 -0.10
N ASN A 35 -6.92 -10.78 -0.46
CA ASN A 35 -6.82 -9.71 0.52
C ASN A 35 -8.05 -8.81 0.58
N ARG A 36 -9.13 -9.15 -0.13
CA ARG A 36 -10.33 -8.31 -0.15
C ARG A 36 -11.05 -8.25 1.19
N TRP A 37 -10.84 -9.26 2.03
CA TRP A 37 -11.41 -9.30 3.38
C TRP A 37 -10.79 -8.23 4.28
N PHE A 38 -9.58 -7.81 3.96
CA PHE A 38 -8.84 -6.87 4.79
C PHE A 38 -9.24 -5.44 4.49
N ASN A 39 -9.49 -4.67 5.55
CA ASN A 39 -9.82 -3.26 5.41
C ASN A 39 -9.28 -2.52 6.64
N HIS A 40 -8.50 -1.47 6.39
CA HIS A 40 -7.88 -0.69 7.45
C HIS A 40 -7.88 0.77 7.03
N PRO A 41 -8.29 1.70 7.93
CA PRO A 41 -8.41 3.11 7.55
C PRO A 41 -7.11 3.77 7.16
N ASP A 42 -5.98 3.26 7.64
CA ASP A 42 -4.67 3.83 7.34
C ASP A 42 -3.92 3.11 6.23
N VAL A 43 -4.54 2.09 5.65
CA VAL A 43 -3.97 1.34 4.52
C VAL A 43 -4.82 1.63 3.29
N ARG A 44 -4.22 2.28 2.30
CA ARG A 44 -4.93 2.64 1.08
C ARG A 44 -4.91 1.48 0.11
N ARG A 45 -6.09 1.10 -0.38
CA ARG A 45 -6.21 0.05 -1.37
C ARG A 45 -6.09 0.63 -2.77
N VAL A 46 -5.32 -0.03 -3.62
CA VAL A 46 -5.16 0.34 -5.02
C VAL A 46 -5.48 -0.85 -5.91
N GLU A 47 -5.99 -0.60 -7.10
CA GLU A 47 -6.44 -1.68 -7.98
C GLU A 47 -5.33 -2.20 -8.89
N ASN A 48 -4.38 -1.34 -9.26
CA ASN A 48 -3.33 -1.72 -10.20
C ASN A 48 -2.13 -0.78 -10.08
N TRP A 49 -1.08 -1.09 -10.84
CA TRP A 49 0.15 -0.30 -10.83
C TRP A 49 -0.04 1.12 -11.37
N GLU A 50 -1.00 1.32 -12.25
CA GLU A 50 -1.31 2.65 -12.77
C GLU A 50 -1.74 3.57 -11.64
N GLN A 51 -2.59 3.09 -10.74
CA GLN A 51 -3.02 3.87 -9.58
C GLN A 51 -1.86 4.16 -8.63
N ILE A 52 -0.99 3.18 -8.43
CA ILE A 52 0.20 3.35 -7.59
C ILE A 52 1.07 4.47 -8.15
N ARG A 53 1.32 4.43 -9.44
CA ARG A 53 2.16 5.43 -10.10
C ARG A 53 1.55 6.82 -9.97
N GLN A 54 0.24 6.94 -10.17
CA GLN A 54 -0.47 8.22 -10.04
C GLN A 54 -0.30 8.80 -8.64
N ILE A 55 -0.50 7.97 -7.62
CA ILE A 55 -0.38 8.40 -6.24
C ILE A 55 1.05 8.87 -5.94
N ILE A 56 2.05 8.11 -6.35
CA ILE A 56 3.44 8.45 -6.08
C ILE A 56 3.84 9.74 -6.80
N LEU A 57 3.41 9.91 -8.05
CA LEU A 57 3.76 11.09 -8.83
C LEU A 57 3.08 12.35 -8.34
N THR A 58 1.91 12.24 -7.71
CA THR A 58 1.16 13.40 -7.25
C THR A 58 1.38 13.72 -5.76
N SER A 59 2.14 12.91 -5.08
CA SER A 59 2.36 13.08 -3.63
C SER A 59 3.42 14.14 -3.28
#